data_433ada327b302371e3e789bea770f8f5
#
_entry.id   433ada327b302371e3e789bea770f8f5
#
_cell.length_a   1.000
_cell.length_b   1.000
_cell.length_c   1.000
_cell.angle_alpha   90.00
_cell.angle_beta   90.00
_cell.angle_gamma   90.00
#
_symmetry.space_group_name_H-M   'P 1'
#
loop_
_entity.id
_entity.type
_entity.pdbx_description
1 polymer ?
#
loop_
_entity_poly.entity_id
_entity_poly.type
_entity_poly.pdbx_seq_one_letter_code
_entity_poly.pdbx_strand_id
1 'polypeptide(L)'
;MNTEIQKVVEVLRQGGVVLYPTDTVWGIGCDATNPEAVAKVYAIKKREDSKSLVLLASDWDMICRYVKEVPEMAIQLVEVNDKPMTIIYPGAVAGDKGNMQACRHCLAFNTVAEDGTVGIRVPMMEFCRQIVAKLGRPIVSTSANISGEPTPKNYAEISDEIKSAVDHIVEPSLEKGATGQSSSIIKVGLDYSIEIIRK
;
A
#
# COMPACT_ATOMS: atom_id res chain seq x y z
N MET A 1 17.24 10.94 -6.82
CA MET A 1 16.42 10.32 -5.72
C MET A 1 15.65 11.35 -4.90
N ASN A 2 16.28 12.31 -4.19
CA ASN A 2 15.53 13.29 -3.38
C ASN A 2 14.52 14.14 -4.16
N THR A 3 14.85 14.58 -5.36
CA THR A 3 13.94 15.34 -6.23
C THR A 3 12.74 14.51 -6.67
N GLU A 4 12.95 13.23 -6.97
CA GLU A 4 11.89 12.30 -7.37
C GLU A 4 10.93 12.01 -6.20
N ILE A 5 11.47 11.78 -4.99
CA ILE A 5 10.67 11.63 -3.77
C ILE A 5 9.80 12.86 -3.53
N GLN A 6 10.33 14.08 -3.74
CA GLN A 6 9.56 15.32 -3.58
C GLN A 6 8.40 15.39 -4.57
N LYS A 7 8.63 15.09 -5.85
CA LYS A 7 7.57 15.05 -6.88
C LYS A 7 6.48 14.05 -6.53
N VAL A 8 6.87 12.82 -6.18
CA VAL A 8 5.91 11.77 -5.78
C VAL A 8 5.05 12.23 -4.61
N VAL A 9 5.67 12.77 -3.55
CA VAL A 9 4.94 13.26 -2.36
C VAL A 9 4.00 14.41 -2.71
N GLU A 10 4.40 15.32 -3.60
CA GLU A 10 3.54 16.42 -4.06
C GLU A 10 2.30 15.90 -4.79
N VAL A 11 2.49 14.97 -5.75
CA VAL A 11 1.37 14.33 -6.47
C VAL A 11 0.43 13.62 -5.50
N LEU A 12 0.96 12.84 -4.55
CA LEU A 12 0.16 12.15 -3.53
C LEU A 12 -0.65 13.13 -2.66
N ARG A 13 -0.05 14.25 -2.23
CA ARG A 13 -0.74 15.30 -1.45
C ARG A 13 -1.87 15.98 -2.21
N GLN A 14 -1.77 16.06 -3.53
CA GLN A 14 -2.80 16.60 -4.42
C GLN A 14 -3.90 15.58 -4.73
N GLY A 15 -3.86 14.36 -4.15
CA GLY A 15 -4.80 13.28 -4.41
C GLY A 15 -4.58 12.60 -5.76
N GLY A 16 -3.36 12.67 -6.27
CA GLY A 16 -2.94 11.99 -7.48
C GLY A 16 -2.55 10.52 -7.21
N VAL A 17 -2.43 9.78 -8.33
CA VAL A 17 -2.01 8.38 -8.37
C VAL A 17 -0.63 8.27 -9.00
N VAL A 18 0.25 7.50 -8.39
CA VAL A 18 1.62 7.31 -8.85
C VAL A 18 1.89 5.86 -9.23
N LEU A 19 2.71 5.67 -10.28
CA LEU A 19 3.28 4.39 -10.66
C LEU A 19 4.75 4.37 -10.22
N TYR A 20 5.12 3.42 -9.35
CA TYR A 20 6.43 3.44 -8.70
C TYR A 20 6.98 2.03 -8.45
N PRO A 21 8.32 1.85 -8.48
CA PRO A 21 8.96 0.59 -8.14
C PRO A 21 8.90 0.33 -6.63
N THR A 22 8.77 -0.94 -6.25
CA THR A 22 8.90 -1.40 -4.88
C THR A 22 9.93 -2.52 -4.78
N ASP A 23 10.22 -2.95 -3.56
CA ASP A 23 11.04 -4.14 -3.27
C ASP A 23 10.44 -5.45 -3.82
N THR A 24 9.19 -5.43 -4.25
CA THR A 24 8.47 -6.59 -4.82
C THR A 24 8.27 -6.46 -6.32
N VAL A 25 7.25 -5.73 -6.73
CA VAL A 25 6.86 -5.45 -8.12
C VAL A 25 6.52 -3.96 -8.25
N TRP A 26 6.36 -3.47 -9.45
CA TRP A 26 5.82 -2.13 -9.67
C TRP A 26 4.43 -1.99 -9.08
N GLY A 27 4.22 -0.89 -8.38
CA GLY A 27 2.98 -0.57 -7.70
C GLY A 27 2.27 0.66 -8.27
N ILE A 28 0.94 0.63 -8.19
CA ILE A 28 0.09 1.80 -8.30
C ILE A 28 -0.25 2.23 -6.88
N GLY A 29 -0.06 3.51 -6.56
CA GLY A 29 -0.30 4.01 -5.22
C GLY A 29 -0.88 5.40 -5.17
N CYS A 30 -1.55 5.68 -4.05
CA CYS A 30 -2.10 6.97 -3.69
C CYS A 30 -2.08 7.15 -2.17
N ASP A 31 -2.42 8.33 -1.66
CA ASP A 31 -2.62 8.57 -0.23
C ASP A 31 -3.77 7.68 0.28
N ALA A 32 -3.45 6.75 1.19
CA ALA A 32 -4.43 5.80 1.75
C ALA A 32 -5.46 6.45 2.68
N THR A 33 -5.30 7.73 3.00
CA THR A 33 -6.26 8.50 3.80
C THR A 33 -7.24 9.32 2.94
N ASN A 34 -7.05 9.32 1.61
CA ASN A 34 -7.88 10.06 0.67
C ASN A 34 -8.80 9.11 -0.11
N PRO A 35 -10.13 9.06 0.20
CA PRO A 35 -11.04 8.11 -0.43
C PRO A 35 -11.24 8.35 -1.94
N GLU A 36 -11.10 9.59 -2.40
CA GLU A 36 -11.20 9.94 -3.82
C GLU A 36 -9.99 9.41 -4.61
N ALA A 37 -8.78 9.55 -4.04
CA ALA A 37 -7.56 9.01 -4.62
C ALA A 37 -7.58 7.47 -4.66
N VAL A 38 -8.09 6.84 -3.59
CA VAL A 38 -8.28 5.38 -3.52
C VAL A 38 -9.28 4.91 -4.59
N ALA A 39 -10.39 5.63 -4.78
CA ALA A 39 -11.38 5.32 -5.83
C ALA A 39 -10.76 5.38 -7.24
N LYS A 40 -9.84 6.33 -7.51
CA LYS A 40 -9.08 6.37 -8.78
C LYS A 40 -8.26 5.09 -8.98
N VAL A 41 -7.59 4.59 -7.94
CA VAL A 41 -6.81 3.34 -8.02
C VAL A 41 -7.71 2.15 -8.38
N TYR A 42 -8.90 2.04 -7.76
CA TYR A 42 -9.88 1.01 -8.12
C TYR A 42 -10.31 1.12 -9.57
N ALA A 43 -10.62 2.34 -10.04
CA ALA A 43 -11.03 2.59 -11.44
C ALA A 43 -9.91 2.20 -12.43
N ILE A 44 -8.66 2.61 -12.19
CA ILE A 44 -7.49 2.25 -13.02
C ILE A 44 -7.33 0.73 -13.11
N LYS A 45 -7.49 0.04 -12.00
CA LYS A 45 -7.36 -1.42 -11.95
C LYS A 45 -8.58 -2.18 -12.46
N LYS A 46 -9.68 -1.51 -12.78
CA LYS A 46 -10.98 -2.14 -13.07
C LYS A 46 -11.37 -3.15 -11.97
N ARG A 47 -11.13 -2.78 -10.72
CA ARG A 47 -11.29 -3.63 -9.55
C ARG A 47 -12.51 -3.21 -8.75
N GLU A 48 -13.27 -4.19 -8.22
CA GLU A 48 -14.36 -3.93 -7.29
C GLU A 48 -13.83 -3.47 -5.93
N ASP A 49 -14.48 -2.50 -5.30
CA ASP A 49 -14.11 -1.91 -4.00
C ASP A 49 -14.17 -2.93 -2.84
N SER A 50 -14.85 -4.07 -3.04
CA SER A 50 -14.99 -5.14 -2.03
C SER A 50 -13.67 -5.84 -1.66
N LYS A 51 -12.63 -5.69 -2.49
CA LYS A 51 -11.31 -6.31 -2.26
C LYS A 51 -10.34 -5.27 -1.71
N SER A 52 -10.03 -5.32 -0.41
CA SER A 52 -9.08 -4.42 0.25
C SER A 52 -7.74 -4.32 -0.49
N LEU A 53 -7.10 -3.18 -0.34
CA LEU A 53 -5.80 -2.87 -0.92
C LEU A 53 -4.70 -3.03 0.13
N VAL A 54 -3.49 -3.41 -0.30
CA VAL A 54 -2.32 -3.40 0.57
C VAL A 54 -1.83 -1.97 0.75
N LEU A 55 -1.43 -1.63 1.96
CA LEU A 55 -0.87 -0.34 2.31
C LEU A 55 0.62 -0.46 2.66
N LEU A 56 1.40 0.59 2.38
CA LEU A 56 2.77 0.73 2.86
C LEU A 56 2.80 1.73 4.01
N ALA A 57 3.46 1.35 5.10
CA ALA A 57 3.82 2.21 6.22
C ALA A 57 5.34 2.42 6.24
N SER A 58 5.83 3.53 6.79
CA SER A 58 7.27 3.79 6.94
C SER A 58 7.92 2.94 8.02
N ASP A 59 7.17 2.66 9.07
CA ASP A 59 7.64 2.05 10.31
C ASP A 59 6.47 1.55 11.19
N TRP A 60 6.81 0.96 12.33
CA TRP A 60 5.85 0.49 13.33
C TRP A 60 5.00 1.62 13.94
N ASP A 61 5.59 2.77 14.22
CA ASP A 61 4.88 3.90 14.81
C ASP A 61 3.75 4.36 13.89
N MET A 62 3.97 4.29 12.57
CA MET A 62 2.93 4.58 11.61
C MET A 62 1.83 3.51 11.65
N ILE A 63 2.16 2.22 11.71
CA ILE A 63 1.17 1.14 11.81
C ILE A 63 0.29 1.34 13.05
N CYS A 64 0.89 1.60 14.21
CA CYS A 64 0.18 1.83 15.48
C CYS A 64 -0.82 3.01 15.44
N ARG A 65 -0.65 3.96 14.52
CA ARG A 65 -1.60 5.06 14.35
C ARG A 65 -2.86 4.67 13.56
N TYR A 66 -2.77 3.63 12.74
CA TYR A 66 -3.84 3.22 11.82
C TYR A 66 -4.44 1.85 12.14
N VAL A 67 -3.96 1.21 13.20
CA VAL A 67 -4.49 -0.05 13.75
C VAL A 67 -4.74 0.15 15.24
N LYS A 68 -5.93 -0.22 15.73
CA LYS A 68 -6.32 0.02 17.13
C LYS A 68 -5.42 -0.73 18.11
N GLU A 69 -5.06 -1.96 17.78
CA GLU A 69 -4.21 -2.83 18.58
C GLU A 69 -3.39 -3.71 17.65
N VAL A 70 -2.08 -3.67 17.78
CA VAL A 70 -1.16 -4.50 16.98
C VAL A 70 -0.99 -5.84 17.69
N PRO A 71 -1.36 -6.97 17.06
CA PRO A 71 -1.16 -8.28 17.64
C PRO A 71 0.32 -8.56 17.92
N GLU A 72 0.66 -9.10 19.09
CA GLU A 72 2.04 -9.42 19.48
C GLU A 72 2.71 -10.36 18.47
N MET A 73 1.95 -11.32 17.93
CA MET A 73 2.43 -12.24 16.91
C MET A 73 2.87 -11.51 15.61
N ALA A 74 2.23 -10.37 15.28
CA ALA A 74 2.63 -9.57 14.12
C ALA A 74 4.03 -8.96 14.33
N ILE A 75 4.34 -8.49 15.54
CA ILE A 75 5.65 -7.96 15.89
C ILE A 75 6.72 -9.05 15.74
N GLN A 76 6.48 -10.21 16.34
CA GLN A 76 7.40 -11.34 16.26
C GLN A 76 7.66 -11.80 14.81
N LEU A 77 6.60 -11.89 13.98
CA LEU A 77 6.74 -12.28 12.58
C LEU A 77 7.61 -11.30 11.78
N VAL A 78 7.46 -10.00 12.00
CA VAL A 78 8.25 -8.98 11.28
C VAL A 78 9.70 -8.97 11.75
N GLU A 79 9.96 -9.19 13.04
CA GLU A 79 11.33 -9.22 13.59
C GLU A 79 12.18 -10.37 13.03
N VAL A 80 11.56 -11.52 12.75
CA VAL A 80 12.28 -12.71 12.25
C VAL A 80 12.25 -12.86 10.73
N ASN A 81 11.51 -12.00 10.03
CA ASN A 81 11.31 -12.13 8.60
C ASN A 81 12.29 -11.25 7.81
N ASP A 82 12.95 -11.86 6.82
CA ASP A 82 13.93 -11.24 5.92
C ASP A 82 13.39 -11.02 4.48
N LYS A 83 12.09 -11.26 4.26
CA LYS A 83 11.45 -11.16 2.94
C LYS A 83 10.27 -10.18 2.98
N PRO A 84 9.87 -9.62 1.82
CA PRO A 84 8.69 -8.75 1.76
C PRO A 84 7.43 -9.49 2.26
N MET A 85 6.88 -9.03 3.38
CA MET A 85 5.71 -9.62 4.02
C MET A 85 4.66 -8.56 4.31
N THR A 86 3.41 -8.86 3.96
CA THR A 86 2.22 -8.07 4.30
C THR A 86 1.49 -8.77 5.42
N ILE A 87 1.16 -8.01 6.46
CA ILE A 87 0.33 -8.52 7.55
C ILE A 87 -1.06 -7.89 7.44
N ILE A 88 -2.11 -8.71 7.52
CA ILE A 88 -3.49 -8.27 7.65
C ILE A 88 -3.79 -8.14 9.14
N TYR A 89 -3.98 -6.88 9.56
CA TYR A 89 -4.25 -6.49 10.94
C TYR A 89 -5.75 -6.36 11.18
N PRO A 90 -6.26 -6.78 12.36
CA PRO A 90 -7.61 -6.45 12.80
C PRO A 90 -7.72 -5.00 13.27
N GLY A 91 -8.92 -4.47 13.32
CA GLY A 91 -9.20 -3.19 13.97
C GLY A 91 -8.57 -1.97 13.28
N ALA A 92 -8.68 -1.89 11.96
CA ALA A 92 -8.26 -0.71 11.21
C ALA A 92 -8.95 0.56 11.71
N VAL A 93 -8.20 1.66 11.83
CA VAL A 93 -8.73 2.98 12.15
C VAL A 93 -9.14 3.65 10.84
N ALA A 94 -10.41 3.52 10.49
CA ALA A 94 -10.97 4.07 9.26
C ALA A 94 -11.94 5.23 9.55
N GLY A 95 -12.01 6.17 8.62
CA GLY A 95 -13.04 7.21 8.65
C GLY A 95 -14.37 6.71 8.14
N ASP A 96 -15.47 7.37 8.55
CA ASP A 96 -16.80 7.07 8.08
C ASP A 96 -17.03 7.57 6.65
N LYS A 97 -17.80 6.83 5.85
CA LYS A 97 -18.12 7.14 4.46
C LYS A 97 -18.71 8.55 4.27
N GLY A 98 -19.41 9.07 5.28
CA GLY A 98 -20.05 10.39 5.25
C GLY A 98 -19.28 11.50 5.97
N ASN A 99 -18.21 11.19 6.73
CA ASN A 99 -17.52 12.16 7.58
C ASN A 99 -16.04 11.85 7.79
N MET A 100 -15.27 11.84 6.70
CA MET A 100 -13.82 11.62 6.76
C MET A 100 -13.08 12.74 7.53
N GLN A 101 -13.66 13.94 7.59
CA GLN A 101 -13.02 15.10 8.25
C GLN A 101 -13.03 15.01 9.78
N ALA A 102 -13.89 14.18 10.37
CA ALA A 102 -13.97 14.00 11.82
C ALA A 102 -12.78 13.22 12.41
N CYS A 103 -11.98 12.56 11.58
CA CYS A 103 -10.88 11.73 12.02
C CYS A 103 -9.53 12.22 11.45
N ARG A 104 -8.66 12.70 12.31
CA ARG A 104 -7.37 13.28 11.93
C ARG A 104 -6.35 12.26 11.39
N HIS A 105 -6.45 11.00 11.84
CA HIS A 105 -5.55 9.90 11.49
C HIS A 105 -6.36 8.65 11.14
N CYS A 106 -7.15 8.72 10.07
CA CYS A 106 -7.94 7.59 9.61
C CYS A 106 -7.54 7.19 8.20
N LEU A 107 -7.59 5.91 7.96
CA LEU A 107 -7.60 5.37 6.60
C LEU A 107 -8.90 5.77 5.88
N ALA A 108 -8.84 5.90 4.59
CA ALA A 108 -10.03 5.99 3.76
C ALA A 108 -10.88 4.73 3.94
N PHE A 109 -12.20 4.90 4.11
CA PHE A 109 -13.12 3.78 4.33
C PHE A 109 -13.00 2.67 3.27
N ASN A 110 -12.66 3.04 2.05
CA ASN A 110 -12.52 2.14 0.90
C ASN A 110 -11.13 1.46 0.80
N THR A 111 -10.24 1.61 1.79
CA THR A 111 -9.01 0.81 1.92
C THR A 111 -9.16 -0.35 2.89
N VAL A 112 -10.19 -0.35 3.71
CA VAL A 112 -10.43 -1.31 4.78
C VAL A 112 -11.41 -2.38 4.30
N ALA A 113 -11.16 -3.64 4.67
CA ALA A 113 -12.07 -4.75 4.35
C ALA A 113 -13.37 -4.66 5.15
N GLU A 114 -14.43 -5.34 4.69
CA GLU A 114 -15.74 -5.35 5.37
C GLU A 114 -15.66 -5.88 6.80
N ASP A 115 -14.73 -6.79 7.10
CA ASP A 115 -14.46 -7.33 8.43
C ASP A 115 -13.63 -6.38 9.32
N GLY A 116 -13.34 -5.17 8.86
CA GLY A 116 -12.54 -4.18 9.59
C GLY A 116 -11.05 -4.46 9.61
N THR A 117 -10.57 -5.37 8.77
CA THR A 117 -9.14 -5.66 8.64
C THR A 117 -8.46 -4.82 7.56
N VAL A 118 -7.14 -4.66 7.66
CA VAL A 118 -6.31 -3.96 6.69
C VAL A 118 -4.96 -4.63 6.52
N GLY A 119 -4.53 -4.80 5.27
CA GLY A 119 -3.20 -5.32 4.95
C GLY A 119 -2.16 -4.20 4.91
N ILE A 120 -1.16 -4.25 5.79
CA ILE A 120 -0.08 -3.25 5.83
C ILE A 120 1.27 -3.96 5.81
N ARG A 121 2.25 -3.38 5.12
CA ARG A 121 3.65 -3.78 5.22
C ARG A 121 4.59 -2.58 5.32
N VAL A 122 5.74 -2.77 5.95
CA VAL A 122 6.87 -1.85 5.86
C VAL A 122 7.74 -2.31 4.69
N PRO A 123 7.92 -1.49 3.64
CA PRO A 123 8.74 -1.88 2.50
C PRO A 123 10.22 -1.94 2.88
N MET A 124 10.96 -2.87 2.27
CA MET A 124 12.41 -2.98 2.45
C MET A 124 13.17 -1.94 1.61
N MET A 125 12.58 -1.51 0.48
CA MET A 125 13.17 -0.51 -0.40
C MET A 125 13.15 0.88 0.25
N GLU A 126 14.32 1.46 0.47
CA GLU A 126 14.47 2.77 1.13
C GLU A 126 13.72 3.89 0.41
N PHE A 127 13.68 3.87 -0.93
CA PHE A 127 12.91 4.82 -1.72
C PHE A 127 11.43 4.87 -1.31
N CYS A 128 10.79 3.70 -1.16
CA CYS A 128 9.40 3.60 -0.72
C CYS A 128 9.23 4.09 0.72
N ARG A 129 10.12 3.70 1.62
CA ARG A 129 10.08 4.15 3.03
C ARG A 129 10.17 5.67 3.15
N GLN A 130 11.08 6.29 2.39
CA GLN A 130 11.24 7.75 2.38
C GLN A 130 10.01 8.48 1.81
N ILE A 131 9.35 7.95 0.77
CA ILE A 131 8.09 8.51 0.27
C ILE A 131 7.04 8.51 1.37
N VAL A 132 6.81 7.36 2.00
CA VAL A 132 5.79 7.18 3.04
C VAL A 132 6.08 8.06 4.26
N ALA A 133 7.33 8.08 4.73
CA ALA A 133 7.77 8.91 5.85
C ALA A 133 7.58 10.40 5.55
N LYS A 134 7.96 10.87 4.34
CA LYS A 134 7.84 12.28 3.95
C LYS A 134 6.40 12.71 3.69
N LEU A 135 5.55 11.81 3.23
CA LEU A 135 4.10 12.04 3.15
C LEU A 135 3.49 12.14 4.56
N GLY A 136 4.01 11.35 5.52
CA GLY A 136 3.52 11.26 6.90
C GLY A 136 2.26 10.42 7.08
N ARG A 137 1.88 9.65 6.05
CA ARG A 137 0.67 8.81 5.97
C ARG A 137 0.95 7.55 5.18
N PRO A 138 0.20 6.45 5.42
CA PRO A 138 0.29 5.26 4.58
C PRO A 138 -0.08 5.55 3.13
N ILE A 139 0.51 4.82 2.21
CA ILE A 139 0.14 4.86 0.79
C ILE A 139 -0.45 3.52 0.37
N VAL A 140 -1.44 3.55 -0.50
CA VAL A 140 -1.89 2.35 -1.21
C VAL A 140 -0.76 1.81 -2.06
N SER A 141 -0.60 0.49 -2.10
CA SER A 141 0.37 -0.21 -2.94
C SER A 141 -0.25 -1.47 -3.51
N THR A 142 -0.67 -1.40 -4.75
CA THR A 142 -1.21 -2.55 -5.49
C THR A 142 -0.41 -2.76 -6.78
N SER A 143 -0.30 -4.01 -7.24
CA SER A 143 0.45 -4.33 -8.47
C SER A 143 -0.03 -3.55 -9.70
N ALA A 144 0.89 -3.20 -10.59
CA ALA A 144 0.66 -2.33 -11.75
C ALA A 144 0.03 -3.08 -12.94
N ASN A 145 -1.07 -3.82 -12.71
CA ASN A 145 -1.84 -4.56 -13.71
C ASN A 145 -3.34 -4.31 -13.54
N ILE A 146 -4.11 -4.51 -14.59
CA ILE A 146 -5.57 -4.64 -14.51
C ILE A 146 -5.92 -5.86 -13.67
N SER A 147 -6.97 -5.80 -12.86
CA SER A 147 -7.38 -6.93 -12.00
C SER A 147 -7.68 -8.18 -12.84
N GLY A 148 -7.08 -9.31 -12.44
CA GLY A 148 -7.19 -10.57 -13.16
C GLY A 148 -6.12 -10.80 -14.23
N GLU A 149 -5.35 -9.79 -14.61
CA GLU A 149 -4.22 -9.94 -15.51
C GLU A 149 -2.93 -10.33 -14.76
N PRO A 150 -1.92 -10.90 -15.43
CA PRO A 150 -0.63 -11.19 -14.84
C PRO A 150 0.04 -9.94 -14.27
N THR A 151 0.70 -10.09 -13.12
CA THR A 151 1.49 -9.01 -12.51
C THR A 151 2.77 -8.78 -13.32
N PRO A 152 3.06 -7.56 -13.80
CA PRO A 152 4.29 -7.24 -14.52
C PRO A 152 5.50 -7.37 -13.59
N LYS A 153 6.58 -7.98 -14.11
CA LYS A 153 7.82 -8.19 -13.35
C LYS A 153 8.75 -6.99 -13.37
N ASN A 154 8.62 -6.13 -14.37
CA ASN A 154 9.45 -4.95 -14.59
C ASN A 154 8.64 -3.85 -15.30
N TYR A 155 9.23 -2.66 -15.42
CA TYR A 155 8.59 -1.50 -16.05
C TYR A 155 8.16 -1.75 -17.50
N ALA A 156 8.95 -2.49 -18.27
CA ALA A 156 8.68 -2.72 -19.70
C ALA A 156 7.41 -3.56 -19.92
N GLU A 157 7.06 -4.43 -18.97
CA GLU A 157 5.87 -5.28 -19.03
C GLU A 157 4.57 -4.56 -18.61
N ILE A 158 4.66 -3.35 -18.04
CA ILE A 158 3.47 -2.59 -17.63
C ILE A 158 2.75 -2.08 -18.89
N SER A 159 1.44 -2.31 -18.96
CA SER A 159 0.63 -1.88 -20.11
C SER A 159 0.59 -0.36 -20.23
N ASP A 160 0.45 0.13 -21.48
CA ASP A 160 0.30 1.56 -21.75
C ASP A 160 -1.00 2.12 -21.18
N GLU A 161 -2.03 1.27 -21.00
CA GLU A 161 -3.28 1.64 -20.32
C GLU A 161 -3.00 2.08 -18.88
N ILE A 162 -2.21 1.32 -18.11
CA ILE A 162 -1.81 1.69 -16.75
C ILE A 162 -0.94 2.93 -16.75
N LYS A 163 0.07 2.99 -17.64
CA LYS A 163 1.02 4.11 -17.70
C LYS A 163 0.33 5.44 -18.02
N SER A 164 -0.69 5.42 -18.87
CA SER A 164 -1.44 6.63 -19.25
C SER A 164 -2.50 7.06 -18.23
N ALA A 165 -2.88 6.17 -17.31
CA ALA A 165 -3.94 6.43 -16.34
C ALA A 165 -3.45 7.01 -15.01
N VAL A 166 -2.13 7.08 -14.77
CA VAL A 166 -1.54 7.61 -13.53
C VAL A 166 -1.07 9.05 -13.72
N ASP A 167 -1.02 9.81 -12.62
CA ASP A 167 -0.63 11.23 -12.64
C ASP A 167 0.89 11.41 -12.67
N HIS A 168 1.66 10.42 -12.21
CA HIS A 168 3.13 10.45 -12.25
C HIS A 168 3.71 9.03 -12.34
N ILE A 169 4.76 8.90 -13.15
CA ILE A 169 5.55 7.67 -13.27
C ILE A 169 6.94 7.95 -12.72
N VAL A 170 7.34 7.18 -11.72
CA VAL A 170 8.70 7.24 -11.16
C VAL A 170 9.71 6.76 -12.18
N GLU A 171 10.88 7.37 -12.17
CA GLU A 171 12.01 7.05 -13.05
C GLU A 171 12.32 5.54 -13.05
N PRO A 172 12.20 4.84 -14.20
CA PRO A 172 12.39 3.38 -14.26
C PRO A 172 13.76 2.91 -13.79
N SER A 173 14.77 3.77 -13.83
CA SER A 173 16.12 3.45 -13.34
C SER A 173 16.18 3.14 -11.84
N LEU A 174 15.13 3.49 -11.07
CA LEU A 174 14.99 3.21 -9.64
C LEU A 174 14.42 1.81 -9.34
N GLU A 175 14.08 1.02 -10.36
CA GLU A 175 13.56 -0.37 -10.22
C GLU A 175 14.56 -1.35 -9.58
N LYS A 176 15.82 -0.95 -9.40
CA LYS A 176 16.88 -1.83 -8.91
C LYS A 176 16.57 -2.41 -7.53
N GLY A 177 16.69 -3.74 -7.41
CA GLY A 177 16.50 -4.47 -6.16
C GLY A 177 15.08 -5.02 -5.95
N ALA A 178 14.17 -4.83 -6.90
CA ALA A 178 12.87 -5.49 -6.89
C ALA A 178 13.02 -7.02 -7.08
N THR A 179 12.26 -7.80 -6.30
CA THR A 179 12.29 -9.27 -6.41
C THR A 179 11.54 -9.80 -7.63
N GLY A 180 10.66 -9.00 -8.23
CA GLY A 180 9.73 -9.42 -9.28
C GLY A 180 8.63 -10.36 -8.78
N GLN A 181 8.52 -10.54 -7.46
CA GLN A 181 7.52 -11.40 -6.81
C GLN A 181 6.71 -10.60 -5.80
N SER A 182 5.42 -10.88 -5.71
CA SER A 182 4.55 -10.27 -4.70
C SER A 182 4.96 -10.70 -3.29
N SER A 183 4.72 -9.83 -2.29
CA SER A 183 4.95 -10.16 -0.87
C SER A 183 4.13 -11.38 -0.44
N SER A 184 4.60 -12.14 0.54
CA SER A 184 3.72 -13.03 1.28
C SER A 184 2.61 -12.25 1.99
N ILE A 185 1.47 -12.88 2.27
CA ILE A 185 0.36 -12.27 3.02
C ILE A 185 -0.05 -13.20 4.14
N ILE A 186 -0.03 -12.70 5.37
CA ILE A 186 -0.41 -13.42 6.58
C ILE A 186 -1.47 -12.60 7.30
N LYS A 187 -2.59 -13.22 7.68
CA LYS A 187 -3.60 -12.61 8.57
C LYS A 187 -3.31 -13.03 10.01
N VAL A 188 -3.32 -12.08 10.91
CA VAL A 188 -3.01 -12.29 12.32
C VAL A 188 -4.16 -11.75 13.17
N GLY A 189 -4.65 -12.56 14.13
CA GLY A 189 -5.67 -12.17 15.09
C GLY A 189 -5.09 -11.79 16.45
N LEU A 190 -5.89 -11.10 17.27
CA LEU A 190 -5.56 -10.78 18.66
C LEU A 190 -5.58 -12.03 19.58
N ASP A 191 -6.18 -13.10 19.11
CA ASP A 191 -6.26 -14.43 19.74
C ASP A 191 -5.07 -15.35 19.41
N TYR A 192 -3.98 -14.77 18.87
CA TYR A 192 -2.79 -15.48 18.36
C TYR A 192 -3.06 -16.35 17.14
N SER A 193 -4.22 -16.25 16.50
CA SER A 193 -4.50 -16.96 15.24
C SER A 193 -3.63 -16.41 14.11
N ILE A 194 -3.16 -17.35 13.25
CA ILE A 194 -2.36 -17.04 12.05
C ILE A 194 -2.98 -17.78 10.87
N GLU A 195 -3.24 -17.03 9.79
CA GLU A 195 -3.70 -17.58 8.53
C GLU A 195 -2.79 -17.13 7.38
N ILE A 196 -2.25 -18.09 6.63
CA ILE A 196 -1.41 -17.79 5.45
C ILE A 196 -2.33 -17.63 4.25
N ILE A 197 -2.49 -16.39 3.77
CA ILE A 197 -3.31 -16.05 2.60
C ILE A 197 -2.52 -16.25 1.30
N ARG A 198 -1.23 -15.92 1.32
CA ARG A 198 -0.30 -16.10 0.19
C ARG A 198 1.12 -16.33 0.69
N LYS A 199 1.79 -17.34 0.11
CA LYS A 199 3.22 -17.64 0.34
C LYS A 199 4.12 -16.83 -0.56
#